data_d2a22639f88391843d5d1af026abd0df
#
_entry.id   d2a22639f88391843d5d1af026abd0df
#
_cell.length_a   1.000
_cell.length_b   1.000
_cell.length_c   1.000
_cell.angle_alpha   90.00
_cell.angle_beta   90.00
_cell.angle_gamma   90.00
#
_symmetry.space_group_name_H-M   'P 1'
#
loop_
_entity.id
_entity.type
_entity.pdbx_description
1 polymer ?
#
loop_
_entity_poly.entity_id
_entity_poly.type
_entity_poly.pdbx_seq_one_letter_code
_entity_poly.pdbx_strand_id
1 'polypeptide(L)'
;MPQSLRDNPDIEKRRIGLIGSGFISKGLVMLIEQRDDLQLHRILTRSRLGERQDFPRRDLLTNSPEDLLEGADLIVEASGDICNSTAVLEMALERRIPVVTMNAELQITTGSYLAGKGFITEAEGDQPGCLAALREEVLQMGLSPLVYGNLKNFLNHNPTLEEMRFWAGKSGNSIENITSFTDGTKVQIEQALVANGLEAAIIKPGLCGLARDSVEAGGIELAKKAKALGRPVSDYLLSAKIPPGVFVTAECDPCHKVYLRYYKMGEGPYYTFVRNYHLCHFEAMKTIDRVLSGGRVLINNSLRPRISVAGVAKRDLPAGYVIKKAIGSFDMRGEAVNIADQPDHIPIGLMQNARLEKDVRAGEMISFDRASIPESLALHCWEKGRGI
;
A
#
# COMPACT_ATOMS: atom_id res chain seq x y z
N MET A 1 -25.14 12.67 12.58
CA MET A 1 -26.27 11.75 12.71
C MET A 1 -27.20 12.22 13.80
N PRO A 2 -28.54 12.11 13.64
CA PRO A 2 -29.49 12.48 14.68
C PRO A 2 -29.30 11.58 15.91
N GLN A 3 -29.44 12.14 17.08
CA GLN A 3 -29.32 11.48 18.39
C GLN A 3 -30.29 10.29 18.61
N SER A 4 -31.31 10.14 17.75
CA SER A 4 -32.36 9.13 17.85
C SER A 4 -31.98 7.70 17.37
N LEU A 5 -30.76 7.49 16.87
CA LEU A 5 -30.27 6.15 16.45
C LEU A 5 -29.32 5.51 17.48
N ARG A 6 -29.06 6.18 18.61
CA ARG A 6 -28.08 5.72 19.61
C ARG A 6 -28.55 4.63 20.56
N ASP A 7 -29.85 4.36 20.63
CA ASP A 7 -30.44 3.46 21.63
C ASP A 7 -31.26 2.33 20.99
N ASN A 8 -30.73 1.65 19.98
CA ASN A 8 -31.33 0.38 19.54
C ASN A 8 -30.53 -0.80 20.15
N PRO A 9 -31.04 -1.45 21.23
CA PRO A 9 -30.31 -2.48 21.96
C PRO A 9 -30.16 -3.81 21.22
N ASP A 10 -30.73 -3.96 20.01
CA ASP A 10 -30.74 -5.21 19.24
C ASP A 10 -29.69 -5.24 18.07
N ILE A 11 -28.84 -4.24 17.95
CA ILE A 11 -27.77 -4.29 16.92
C ILE A 11 -26.61 -5.11 17.45
N GLU A 12 -26.44 -6.34 16.94
CA GLU A 12 -25.26 -7.14 17.20
C GLU A 12 -24.02 -6.42 16.65
N LYS A 13 -23.12 -6.03 17.56
CA LYS A 13 -21.91 -5.28 17.19
C LYS A 13 -20.91 -6.17 16.46
N ARG A 14 -20.40 -5.69 15.32
CA ARG A 14 -19.35 -6.38 14.59
C ARG A 14 -18.02 -6.26 15.31
N ARG A 15 -17.34 -7.39 15.54
CA ARG A 15 -16.10 -7.49 16.30
C ARG A 15 -14.88 -7.32 15.39
N ILE A 16 -14.13 -6.25 15.63
CA ILE A 16 -12.96 -5.87 14.83
C ILE A 16 -11.69 -6.24 15.58
N GLY A 17 -10.89 -7.13 14.99
CA GLY A 17 -9.53 -7.43 15.43
C GLY A 17 -8.51 -6.52 14.72
N LEU A 18 -7.52 -6.02 15.44
CA LEU A 18 -6.46 -5.18 14.87
C LEU A 18 -5.11 -5.90 14.94
N ILE A 19 -4.32 -5.82 13.86
CA ILE A 19 -2.91 -6.23 13.86
C ILE A 19 -2.03 -4.99 13.83
N GLY A 20 -1.20 -4.83 14.85
CA GLY A 20 -0.34 -3.68 15.05
C GLY A 20 -0.85 -2.77 16.17
N SER A 21 0.09 -2.08 16.83
CA SER A 21 -0.18 -1.14 17.93
C SER A 21 0.52 0.21 17.68
N GLY A 22 0.68 0.58 16.39
CA GLY A 22 1.30 1.81 15.93
C GLY A 22 0.35 3.01 15.87
N PHE A 23 0.79 4.05 15.18
CA PHE A 23 0.04 5.30 15.00
C PHE A 23 -1.34 5.09 14.37
N ILE A 24 -1.42 4.33 13.27
CA ILE A 24 -2.68 4.05 12.56
C ILE A 24 -3.66 3.30 13.46
N SER A 25 -3.19 2.25 14.13
CA SER A 25 -4.04 1.46 15.04
C SER A 25 -4.59 2.29 16.21
N LYS A 26 -3.82 3.23 16.75
CA LYS A 26 -4.32 4.16 17.78
C LYS A 26 -5.48 5.02 17.25
N GLY A 27 -5.37 5.51 16.03
CA GLY A 27 -6.43 6.27 15.38
C GLY A 27 -7.67 5.42 15.09
N LEU A 28 -7.50 4.18 14.60
CA LEU A 28 -8.60 3.23 14.38
C LEU A 28 -9.34 2.89 15.68
N VAL A 29 -8.63 2.65 16.78
CA VAL A 29 -9.24 2.42 18.10
C VAL A 29 -10.20 3.54 18.44
N MET A 30 -9.77 4.79 18.35
CA MET A 30 -10.59 5.96 18.69
C MET A 30 -11.83 6.08 17.79
N LEU A 31 -11.72 5.75 16.50
CA LEU A 31 -12.86 5.83 15.57
C LEU A 31 -13.85 4.67 15.75
N ILE A 32 -13.35 3.46 15.98
CA ILE A 32 -14.21 2.28 16.22
C ILE A 32 -15.00 2.46 17.52
N GLU A 33 -14.38 2.98 18.57
CA GLU A 33 -15.07 3.23 19.85
C GLU A 33 -16.15 4.32 19.78
N GLN A 34 -16.16 5.15 18.74
CA GLN A 34 -17.22 6.12 18.48
C GLN A 34 -18.44 5.55 17.72
N ARG A 35 -18.37 4.27 17.35
CA ARG A 35 -19.39 3.58 16.57
C ARG A 35 -20.22 2.63 17.46
N ASP A 36 -21.54 2.72 17.34
CA ASP A 36 -22.46 1.88 18.11
C ASP A 36 -22.62 0.47 17.52
N ASP A 37 -22.33 0.30 16.23
CA ASP A 37 -22.41 -0.94 15.47
C ASP A 37 -21.09 -1.74 15.41
N LEU A 38 -19.99 -1.18 15.94
CA LEU A 38 -18.68 -1.83 15.97
C LEU A 38 -18.21 -2.07 17.41
N GLN A 39 -17.38 -3.08 17.57
CA GLN A 39 -16.69 -3.39 18.83
C GLN A 39 -15.25 -3.77 18.57
N LEU A 40 -14.32 -3.14 19.26
CA LEU A 40 -12.94 -3.64 19.33
C LEU A 40 -12.92 -4.97 20.03
N HIS A 41 -12.33 -5.98 19.38
CA HIS A 41 -12.21 -7.32 19.93
C HIS A 41 -10.86 -7.54 20.62
N ARG A 42 -9.78 -7.65 19.84
CA ARG A 42 -8.39 -7.78 20.31
C ARG A 42 -7.44 -7.01 19.42
N ILE A 43 -6.26 -6.71 19.95
CA ILE A 43 -5.22 -5.96 19.25
C ILE A 43 -3.90 -6.71 19.38
N LEU A 44 -3.47 -7.34 18.29
CA LEU A 44 -2.24 -8.12 18.27
C LEU A 44 -1.03 -7.19 18.20
N THR A 45 -0.10 -7.40 19.10
CA THR A 45 1.18 -6.68 19.14
C THR A 45 2.34 -7.62 19.40
N ARG A 46 3.54 -7.31 18.85
CA ARG A 46 4.79 -8.01 19.16
C ARG A 46 5.52 -7.42 20.36
N SER A 47 5.18 -6.19 20.73
CA SER A 47 5.75 -5.56 21.92
C SER A 47 5.31 -6.30 23.17
N ARG A 48 6.13 -6.29 24.22
CA ARG A 48 5.72 -6.75 25.54
C ARG A 48 4.53 -5.92 26.00
N LEU A 49 3.48 -6.58 26.48
CA LEU A 49 2.22 -5.91 26.85
C LEU A 49 2.44 -4.78 27.87
N GLY A 50 3.35 -4.98 28.83
CA GLY A 50 3.70 -3.97 29.84
C GLY A 50 4.44 -2.74 29.30
N GLU A 51 5.02 -2.80 28.11
CA GLU A 51 5.77 -1.70 27.49
C GLU A 51 4.87 -0.74 26.69
N ARG A 52 3.60 -1.08 26.44
CA ARG A 52 2.66 -0.27 25.64
C ARG A 52 1.75 0.59 26.52
N GLN A 53 2.36 1.33 27.46
CA GLN A 53 1.66 2.25 28.39
C GLN A 53 0.90 3.36 27.67
N ASP A 54 1.34 3.72 26.46
CA ASP A 54 0.83 4.80 25.62
C ASP A 54 -0.35 4.37 24.72
N PHE A 55 -0.76 3.08 24.76
CA PHE A 55 -1.83 2.59 23.91
C PHE A 55 -3.22 2.77 24.56
N PRO A 56 -4.26 3.29 23.84
CA PRO A 56 -5.54 3.68 24.45
C PRO A 56 -6.32 2.51 25.06
N ARG A 57 -6.28 1.31 24.46
CA ARG A 57 -7.01 0.10 24.92
C ARG A 57 -6.01 -1.02 25.25
N ARG A 58 -5.21 -0.80 26.29
CA ARG A 58 -4.21 -1.79 26.78
C ARG A 58 -4.83 -3.10 27.23
N ASP A 59 -6.05 -3.05 27.72
CA ASP A 59 -6.85 -4.20 28.14
C ASP A 59 -7.17 -5.19 27.01
N LEU A 60 -7.13 -4.71 25.76
CA LEU A 60 -7.38 -5.52 24.57
C LEU A 60 -6.11 -6.00 23.86
N LEU A 61 -4.92 -5.60 24.33
CA LEU A 61 -3.66 -6.04 23.75
C LEU A 61 -3.43 -7.54 24.00
N THR A 62 -2.99 -8.24 22.95
CA THR A 62 -2.57 -9.63 23.02
C THR A 62 -1.31 -9.90 22.21
N ASN A 63 -0.55 -10.94 22.59
CA ASN A 63 0.53 -11.50 21.77
C ASN A 63 0.10 -12.82 21.10
N SER A 64 -1.15 -13.28 21.31
CA SER A 64 -1.70 -14.53 20.75
C SER A 64 -2.51 -14.23 19.48
N PRO A 65 -2.11 -14.77 18.32
CA PRO A 65 -2.94 -14.77 17.12
C PRO A 65 -4.29 -15.47 17.32
N GLU A 66 -4.33 -16.54 18.11
CA GLU A 66 -5.55 -17.27 18.41
C GLU A 66 -6.57 -16.38 19.10
N ASP A 67 -6.17 -15.64 20.16
CA ASP A 67 -7.04 -14.70 20.87
C ASP A 67 -7.57 -13.59 19.95
N LEU A 68 -6.75 -13.13 19.01
CA LEU A 68 -7.17 -12.14 18.01
C LEU A 68 -8.28 -12.67 17.12
N LEU A 69 -8.13 -13.92 16.64
CA LEU A 69 -8.98 -14.49 15.61
C LEU A 69 -10.25 -15.12 16.17
N GLU A 70 -10.25 -15.56 17.43
CA GLU A 70 -11.42 -16.20 18.04
C GLU A 70 -12.59 -15.22 18.17
N GLY A 71 -13.56 -15.39 17.27
CA GLY A 71 -14.78 -14.59 17.24
C GLY A 71 -14.63 -13.19 16.64
N ALA A 72 -13.57 -12.89 15.91
CA ALA A 72 -13.49 -11.68 15.11
C ALA A 72 -14.34 -11.80 13.83
N ASP A 73 -15.07 -10.73 13.48
CA ASP A 73 -15.86 -10.64 12.24
C ASP A 73 -15.03 -10.06 11.09
N LEU A 74 -13.99 -9.29 11.42
CA LEU A 74 -13.08 -8.63 10.48
C LEU A 74 -11.73 -8.41 11.15
N ILE A 75 -10.65 -8.61 10.39
CA ILE A 75 -9.29 -8.23 10.79
C ILE A 75 -8.85 -6.99 10.01
N VAL A 76 -8.31 -5.99 10.73
CA VAL A 76 -7.64 -4.83 10.14
C VAL A 76 -6.14 -4.92 10.43
N GLU A 77 -5.34 -4.99 9.39
CA GLU A 77 -3.88 -5.08 9.47
C GLU A 77 -3.25 -3.71 9.22
N ALA A 78 -2.50 -3.19 10.21
CA ALA A 78 -1.83 -1.89 10.16
C ALA A 78 -0.47 -1.93 10.91
N SER A 79 0.24 -3.07 10.83
CA SER A 79 1.50 -3.26 11.56
C SER A 79 2.74 -2.80 10.81
N GLY A 80 2.70 -2.82 9.46
CA GLY A 80 3.87 -2.64 8.61
C GLY A 80 4.86 -3.81 8.63
N ASP A 81 4.47 -4.97 9.20
CA ASP A 81 5.29 -6.18 9.25
C ASP A 81 4.84 -7.19 8.21
N ILE A 82 5.73 -7.59 7.32
CA ILE A 82 5.40 -8.53 6.26
C ILE A 82 5.34 -9.95 6.79
N CYS A 83 6.40 -10.42 7.46
CA CYS A 83 6.54 -11.84 7.80
C CYS A 83 5.52 -12.30 8.84
N ASN A 84 5.42 -11.59 9.98
CA ASN A 84 4.49 -11.99 11.03
C ASN A 84 3.03 -11.77 10.61
N SER A 85 2.73 -10.66 9.92
CA SER A 85 1.37 -10.42 9.45
C SER A 85 0.93 -11.46 8.42
N THR A 86 1.81 -11.91 7.50
CA THR A 86 1.47 -12.97 6.55
C THR A 86 0.95 -14.22 7.24
N ALA A 87 1.64 -14.68 8.31
CA ALA A 87 1.21 -15.87 9.05
C ALA A 87 -0.17 -15.71 9.72
N VAL A 88 -0.38 -14.56 10.37
CA VAL A 88 -1.67 -14.29 11.04
C VAL A 88 -2.81 -14.11 10.03
N LEU A 89 -2.53 -13.45 8.90
CA LEU A 89 -3.53 -13.26 7.86
C LEU A 89 -3.87 -14.57 7.13
N GLU A 90 -2.90 -15.47 6.93
CA GLU A 90 -3.20 -16.81 6.42
C GLU A 90 -4.19 -17.54 7.34
N MET A 91 -3.93 -17.56 8.65
CA MET A 91 -4.84 -18.15 9.65
C MET A 91 -6.23 -17.51 9.63
N ALA A 92 -6.32 -16.17 9.48
CA ALA A 92 -7.60 -15.45 9.39
C ALA A 92 -8.39 -15.88 8.14
N LEU A 93 -7.75 -15.90 6.98
CA LEU A 93 -8.37 -16.25 5.71
C LEU A 93 -8.80 -17.72 5.65
N GLU A 94 -8.04 -18.64 6.23
CA GLU A 94 -8.42 -20.07 6.39
C GLU A 94 -9.67 -20.23 7.26
N ARG A 95 -9.85 -19.35 8.26
CA ARG A 95 -11.07 -19.28 9.07
C ARG A 95 -12.19 -18.48 8.40
N ARG A 96 -11.98 -18.01 7.15
CA ARG A 96 -12.91 -17.17 6.38
C ARG A 96 -13.21 -15.82 7.02
N ILE A 97 -12.30 -15.31 7.84
CA ILE A 97 -12.40 -13.97 8.38
C ILE A 97 -11.86 -13.00 7.33
N PRO A 98 -12.64 -12.01 6.86
CA PRO A 98 -12.18 -11.04 5.88
C PRO A 98 -11.12 -10.13 6.48
N VAL A 99 -10.21 -9.64 5.60
CA VAL A 99 -9.08 -8.80 5.97
C VAL A 99 -9.13 -7.48 5.22
N VAL A 100 -8.98 -6.38 5.97
CA VAL A 100 -8.66 -5.05 5.46
C VAL A 100 -7.22 -4.74 5.86
N THR A 101 -6.36 -4.36 4.94
CA THR A 101 -4.96 -4.04 5.23
C THR A 101 -4.59 -2.62 4.82
N MET A 102 -3.62 -2.02 5.50
CA MET A 102 -2.97 -0.76 5.17
C MET A 102 -1.45 -0.98 4.99
N ASN A 103 -1.08 -2.16 4.50
CA ASN A 103 0.30 -2.61 4.36
C ASN A 103 0.58 -3.02 2.92
N ALA A 104 0.79 -2.02 2.07
CA ALA A 104 1.11 -2.23 0.67
C ALA A 104 2.38 -3.06 0.48
N GLU A 105 3.32 -3.01 1.43
CA GLU A 105 4.54 -3.82 1.46
C GLU A 105 4.23 -5.32 1.58
N LEU A 106 3.30 -5.68 2.45
CA LEU A 106 2.78 -7.05 2.57
C LEU A 106 2.04 -7.44 1.30
N GLN A 107 1.15 -6.57 0.82
CA GLN A 107 0.37 -6.83 -0.39
C GLN A 107 1.25 -7.16 -1.59
N ILE A 108 2.29 -6.34 -1.88
CA ILE A 108 3.15 -6.56 -3.04
C ILE A 108 4.08 -7.78 -2.88
N THR A 109 4.29 -8.24 -1.64
CA THR A 109 5.18 -9.36 -1.34
C THR A 109 4.43 -10.68 -1.29
N THR A 110 3.36 -10.77 -0.48
CA THR A 110 2.63 -12.01 -0.21
C THR A 110 1.13 -11.93 -0.54
N GLY A 111 0.64 -10.74 -0.90
CA GLY A 111 -0.78 -10.48 -1.09
C GLY A 111 -1.45 -11.31 -2.17
N SER A 112 -0.74 -11.71 -3.22
CA SER A 112 -1.29 -12.59 -4.27
C SER A 112 -1.59 -14.00 -3.75
N TYR A 113 -0.71 -14.55 -2.91
CA TYR A 113 -0.95 -15.80 -2.23
C TYR A 113 -2.15 -15.69 -1.27
N LEU A 114 -2.17 -14.65 -0.45
CA LEU A 114 -3.25 -14.42 0.51
C LEU A 114 -4.60 -14.18 -0.19
N ALA A 115 -4.63 -13.47 -1.31
CA ALA A 115 -5.83 -13.29 -2.12
C ALA A 115 -6.39 -14.61 -2.67
N GLY A 116 -5.53 -15.60 -2.90
CA GLY A 116 -5.93 -16.96 -3.25
C GLY A 116 -6.55 -17.76 -2.10
N LYS A 117 -6.35 -17.32 -0.85
CA LYS A 117 -6.90 -17.96 0.36
C LYS A 117 -8.26 -17.41 0.78
N GLY A 118 -8.54 -16.14 0.48
CA GLY A 118 -9.81 -15.53 0.92
C GLY A 118 -9.91 -14.04 0.63
N PHE A 119 -10.84 -13.38 1.34
CA PHE A 119 -11.13 -11.97 1.13
C PHE A 119 -10.07 -11.09 1.81
N ILE A 120 -9.23 -10.47 1.02
CA ILE A 120 -8.27 -9.44 1.46
C ILE A 120 -8.35 -8.22 0.55
N THR A 121 -8.42 -7.03 1.14
CA THR A 121 -8.45 -5.76 0.42
C THR A 121 -7.58 -4.71 1.08
N GLU A 122 -6.94 -3.86 0.28
CA GLU A 122 -6.31 -2.63 0.76
C GLU A 122 -7.38 -1.63 1.16
N ALA A 123 -7.12 -0.83 2.19
CA ALA A 123 -8.02 0.19 2.70
C ALA A 123 -7.90 1.50 1.91
N GLU A 124 -9.02 2.25 1.80
CA GLU A 124 -8.92 3.69 1.59
C GLU A 124 -8.14 4.34 2.74
N GLY A 125 -7.45 5.46 2.44
CA GLY A 125 -6.56 6.12 3.39
C GLY A 125 -5.08 5.79 3.16
N ASP A 126 -4.75 4.64 2.59
CA ASP A 126 -3.49 4.47 1.87
C ASP A 126 -3.71 4.77 0.37
N GLN A 127 -2.67 5.19 -0.34
CA GLN A 127 -2.77 5.67 -1.71
C GLN A 127 -3.36 4.64 -2.67
N PRO A 128 -3.01 3.33 -2.63
CA PRO A 128 -3.61 2.33 -3.50
C PRO A 128 -5.13 2.21 -3.33
N GLY A 129 -5.61 2.20 -2.10
CA GLY A 129 -7.04 2.17 -1.80
C GLY A 129 -7.76 3.44 -2.26
N CYS A 130 -7.14 4.62 -2.03
CA CYS A 130 -7.68 5.90 -2.52
C CYS A 130 -7.75 5.95 -4.06
N LEU A 131 -6.75 5.40 -4.76
CA LEU A 131 -6.75 5.31 -6.23
C LEU A 131 -7.85 4.37 -6.74
N ALA A 132 -8.03 3.23 -6.09
CA ALA A 132 -9.08 2.28 -6.45
C ALA A 132 -10.49 2.88 -6.25
N ALA A 133 -10.72 3.60 -5.14
CA ALA A 133 -11.97 4.29 -4.89
C ALA A 133 -12.24 5.40 -5.91
N LEU A 134 -11.22 6.25 -6.19
CA LEU A 134 -11.34 7.30 -7.21
C LEU A 134 -11.59 6.71 -8.62
N ARG A 135 -10.97 5.56 -8.93
CA ARG A 135 -11.26 4.83 -10.18
C ARG A 135 -12.72 4.42 -10.26
N GLU A 136 -13.29 3.88 -9.17
CA GLU A 136 -14.71 3.50 -9.15
C GLU A 136 -15.61 4.71 -9.45
N GLU A 137 -15.34 5.86 -8.83
CA GLU A 137 -16.08 7.12 -9.09
C GLU A 137 -15.98 7.53 -10.57
N VAL A 138 -14.78 7.50 -11.16
CA VAL A 138 -14.53 7.85 -12.57
C VAL A 138 -15.24 6.92 -13.52
N LEU A 139 -15.22 5.60 -13.25
CA LEU A 139 -15.95 4.61 -14.04
C LEU A 139 -17.47 4.78 -13.97
N GLN A 140 -18.01 5.08 -12.77
CA GLN A 140 -19.44 5.34 -12.57
C GLN A 140 -19.93 6.58 -13.34
N MET A 141 -19.04 7.56 -13.56
CA MET A 141 -19.32 8.71 -14.43
C MET A 141 -19.22 8.40 -15.93
N GLY A 142 -18.90 7.15 -16.32
CA GLY A 142 -18.81 6.73 -17.71
C GLY A 142 -17.49 7.08 -18.43
N LEU A 143 -16.45 7.46 -17.70
CA LEU A 143 -15.13 7.73 -18.27
C LEU A 143 -14.24 6.48 -18.23
N SER A 144 -13.25 6.43 -19.13
CA SER A 144 -12.30 5.33 -19.26
C SER A 144 -10.94 5.69 -18.65
N PRO A 145 -10.58 5.19 -17.45
CA PRO A 145 -9.30 5.48 -16.81
C PRO A 145 -8.11 5.02 -17.65
N LEU A 146 -7.10 5.88 -17.76
CA LEU A 146 -5.85 5.64 -18.48
C LEU A 146 -4.62 5.76 -17.57
N VAL A 147 -4.71 6.56 -16.49
CA VAL A 147 -3.60 6.80 -15.56
C VAL A 147 -4.11 6.69 -14.13
N TYR A 148 -3.39 5.94 -13.34
CA TYR A 148 -3.51 5.88 -11.88
C TYR A 148 -2.26 6.48 -11.29
N GLY A 149 -2.37 7.69 -10.73
CA GLY A 149 -1.21 8.47 -10.36
C GLY A 149 -1.13 8.84 -8.89
N ASN A 150 0.08 8.80 -8.35
CA ASN A 150 0.40 9.29 -7.02
C ASN A 150 1.04 10.68 -7.12
N LEU A 151 0.86 11.53 -6.11
CA LEU A 151 1.43 12.87 -6.02
C LEU A 151 2.48 12.90 -4.92
N LYS A 152 3.73 13.20 -5.27
CA LYS A 152 4.86 13.30 -4.35
C LYS A 152 5.49 14.70 -4.44
N ASN A 153 5.86 15.25 -3.27
CA ASN A 153 6.46 16.58 -3.20
C ASN A 153 7.98 16.53 -3.38
N PHE A 154 8.62 15.50 -2.89
CA PHE A 154 10.07 15.39 -2.85
C PHE A 154 10.51 13.93 -2.83
N LEU A 155 11.58 13.62 -3.54
CA LEU A 155 12.29 12.34 -3.47
C LEU A 155 13.80 12.60 -3.45
N ASN A 156 14.51 11.82 -2.63
CA ASN A 156 15.97 11.73 -2.62
C ASN A 156 16.34 10.24 -2.44
N HIS A 157 16.87 9.62 -3.49
CA HIS A 157 17.18 8.18 -3.48
C HIS A 157 18.29 7.80 -2.50
N ASN A 158 19.12 8.76 -2.08
CA ASN A 158 20.23 8.56 -1.16
C ASN A 158 20.19 9.57 0.01
N PRO A 159 19.12 9.54 0.87
CA PRO A 159 19.02 10.43 1.99
C PRO A 159 20.09 10.10 3.05
N THR A 160 20.53 11.11 3.80
CA THR A 160 21.46 10.91 4.91
C THR A 160 20.71 10.53 6.21
N LEU A 161 21.40 9.87 7.13
CA LEU A 161 20.85 9.54 8.44
C LEU A 161 20.48 10.79 9.23
N GLU A 162 21.25 11.88 9.10
CA GLU A 162 21.01 13.14 9.79
C GLU A 162 19.70 13.80 9.31
N GLU A 163 19.50 13.89 8.00
CA GLU A 163 18.25 14.36 7.41
C GLU A 163 17.05 13.54 7.87
N MET A 164 17.18 12.21 7.85
CA MET A 164 16.07 11.33 8.25
C MET A 164 15.75 11.42 9.74
N ARG A 165 16.75 11.59 10.61
CA ARG A 165 16.54 11.87 12.04
C ARG A 165 15.79 13.17 12.29
N PHE A 166 16.17 14.23 11.57
CA PHE A 166 15.49 15.54 11.66
C PHE A 166 14.01 15.41 11.28
N TRP A 167 13.70 14.81 10.15
CA TRP A 167 12.32 14.68 9.68
C TRP A 167 11.50 13.70 10.53
N ALA A 168 12.09 12.62 11.00
CA ALA A 168 11.46 11.66 11.92
C ALA A 168 11.05 12.35 13.22
N GLY A 169 11.94 13.13 13.83
CA GLY A 169 11.65 13.90 15.04
C GLY A 169 10.54 14.94 14.84
N LYS A 170 10.51 15.60 13.67
CA LYS A 170 9.49 16.60 13.35
C LYS A 170 8.09 16.01 13.10
N SER A 171 8.03 14.82 12.52
CA SER A 171 6.77 14.17 12.11
C SER A 171 6.23 13.17 13.14
N GLY A 172 7.02 12.80 14.16
CA GLY A 172 6.68 11.73 15.10
C GLY A 172 6.67 10.33 14.47
N ASN A 173 7.32 10.17 13.31
CA ASN A 173 7.44 8.89 12.58
C ASN A 173 8.78 8.21 12.87
N SER A 174 8.90 6.92 12.50
CA SER A 174 10.18 6.23 12.57
C SER A 174 11.13 6.69 11.45
N ILE A 175 12.44 6.56 11.69
CA ILE A 175 13.48 6.87 10.68
C ILE A 175 13.26 6.02 9.45
N GLU A 176 12.91 4.75 9.62
CA GLU A 176 12.66 3.81 8.52
C GLU A 176 11.49 4.25 7.63
N ASN A 177 10.37 4.65 8.23
CA ASN A 177 9.21 5.13 7.46
C ASN A 177 9.58 6.39 6.67
N ILE A 178 10.21 7.38 7.33
CA ILE A 178 10.64 8.60 6.65
C ILE A 178 11.64 8.29 5.52
N THR A 179 12.57 7.36 5.75
CA THR A 179 13.54 6.94 4.72
C THR A 179 12.82 6.32 3.52
N SER A 180 11.86 5.41 3.73
CA SER A 180 11.12 4.76 2.64
C SER A 180 10.23 5.72 1.84
N PHE A 181 9.70 6.75 2.49
CA PHE A 181 8.97 7.83 1.81
C PHE A 181 9.91 8.71 0.99
N THR A 182 11.09 9.03 1.53
CA THR A 182 12.05 9.95 0.93
C THR A 182 12.82 9.30 -0.22
N ASP A 183 13.21 8.03 -0.11
CA ASP A 183 14.01 7.34 -1.14
C ASP A 183 13.20 6.79 -2.31
N GLY A 184 11.88 6.94 -2.25
CA GLY A 184 10.97 6.50 -3.29
C GLY A 184 10.49 5.06 -3.14
N THR A 185 11.02 4.26 -2.21
CA THR A 185 10.61 2.86 -2.04
C THR A 185 9.10 2.74 -1.84
N LYS A 186 8.50 3.59 -1.00
CA LYS A 186 7.06 3.52 -0.72
C LYS A 186 6.23 3.78 -1.98
N VAL A 187 6.54 4.79 -2.79
CA VAL A 187 5.79 5.06 -4.03
C VAL A 187 5.95 3.96 -5.07
N GLN A 188 7.11 3.32 -5.14
CA GLN A 188 7.32 2.16 -6.01
C GLN A 188 6.42 0.99 -5.60
N ILE A 189 6.31 0.72 -4.30
CA ILE A 189 5.45 -0.33 -3.71
C ILE A 189 3.97 -0.01 -3.98
N GLU A 190 3.52 1.19 -3.66
CA GLU A 190 2.14 1.64 -3.84
C GLU A 190 1.71 1.52 -5.31
N GLN A 191 2.54 2.02 -6.24
CA GLN A 191 2.19 2.01 -7.66
C GLN A 191 2.33 0.63 -8.31
N ALA A 192 3.17 -0.26 -7.77
CA ALA A 192 3.22 -1.66 -8.18
C ALA A 192 1.93 -2.41 -7.77
N LEU A 193 1.44 -2.19 -6.55
CA LEU A 193 0.15 -2.73 -6.08
C LEU A 193 -1.01 -2.23 -6.94
N VAL A 194 -1.02 -0.92 -7.25
CA VAL A 194 -2.01 -0.32 -8.15
C VAL A 194 -1.94 -0.94 -9.55
N ALA A 195 -0.74 -1.14 -10.09
CA ALA A 195 -0.57 -1.75 -11.41
C ALA A 195 -1.14 -3.17 -11.45
N ASN A 196 -0.90 -3.98 -10.42
CA ASN A 196 -1.42 -5.35 -10.33
C ASN A 196 -2.92 -5.38 -10.09
N GLY A 197 -3.41 -4.62 -9.12
CA GLY A 197 -4.81 -4.66 -8.69
C GLY A 197 -5.79 -3.99 -9.66
N LEU A 198 -5.33 -2.99 -10.44
CA LEU A 198 -6.14 -2.28 -11.43
C LEU A 198 -5.77 -2.63 -12.88
N GLU A 199 -5.00 -3.69 -13.08
CA GLU A 199 -4.58 -4.20 -14.40
C GLU A 199 -3.83 -3.16 -15.27
N ALA A 200 -3.11 -2.24 -14.63
CA ALA A 200 -2.30 -1.26 -15.31
C ALA A 200 -0.88 -1.78 -15.61
N ALA A 201 -0.13 -1.04 -16.41
CA ALA A 201 1.28 -1.28 -16.66
C ALA A 201 2.14 -0.23 -15.93
N ILE A 202 3.42 -0.52 -15.78
CA ILE A 202 4.46 0.48 -15.58
C ILE A 202 5.10 0.79 -16.93
N ILE A 203 5.45 2.06 -17.20
CA ILE A 203 6.02 2.48 -18.49
C ILE A 203 7.48 2.02 -18.62
N LYS A 204 8.20 2.03 -17.51
CA LYS A 204 9.59 1.57 -17.40
C LYS A 204 9.90 1.09 -15.99
N PRO A 205 10.95 0.32 -15.77
CA PRO A 205 11.44 0.03 -14.42
C PRO A 205 11.69 1.31 -13.62
N GLY A 206 11.35 1.30 -12.34
CA GLY A 206 11.45 2.46 -11.44
C GLY A 206 10.42 3.56 -11.67
N LEU A 207 9.43 3.34 -12.56
CA LEU A 207 8.39 4.31 -12.94
C LEU A 207 8.96 5.52 -13.70
N CYS A 208 8.13 6.40 -14.22
CA CYS A 208 8.60 7.63 -14.89
C CYS A 208 8.89 8.75 -13.90
N GLY A 209 8.00 8.95 -12.93
CA GLY A 209 8.14 9.99 -11.93
C GLY A 209 8.22 11.38 -12.55
N LEU A 210 7.23 11.77 -13.36
CA LEU A 210 7.30 13.01 -14.13
C LEU A 210 7.31 14.24 -13.22
N ALA A 211 8.33 15.07 -13.36
CA ALA A 211 8.39 16.37 -12.71
C ALA A 211 7.46 17.37 -13.46
N ARG A 212 6.30 17.68 -12.84
CA ARG A 212 5.29 18.60 -13.40
C ARG A 212 4.59 19.35 -12.28
N ASP A 213 4.45 20.68 -12.43
CA ASP A 213 3.76 21.56 -11.49
C ASP A 213 2.24 21.57 -11.67
N SER A 214 1.72 20.98 -12.73
CA SER A 214 0.29 20.79 -12.97
C SER A 214 -0.04 19.30 -13.03
N VAL A 215 -0.97 18.85 -12.18
CA VAL A 215 -1.45 17.47 -12.19
C VAL A 215 -2.13 17.13 -13.51
N GLU A 216 -2.91 18.09 -14.04
CA GLU A 216 -3.58 17.94 -15.32
C GLU A 216 -2.58 17.74 -16.47
N ALA A 217 -1.57 18.60 -16.59
CA ALA A 217 -0.57 18.49 -17.64
C ALA A 217 0.23 17.18 -17.55
N GLY A 218 0.63 16.78 -16.34
CA GLY A 218 1.31 15.51 -16.10
C GLY A 218 0.42 14.31 -16.38
N GLY A 219 -0.82 14.35 -15.95
CA GLY A 219 -1.83 13.33 -16.22
C GLY A 219 -2.09 13.13 -17.71
N ILE A 220 -2.24 14.23 -18.48
CA ILE A 220 -2.40 14.18 -19.95
C ILE A 220 -1.16 13.58 -20.62
N GLU A 221 0.05 13.93 -20.18
CA GLU A 221 1.29 13.35 -20.72
C GLU A 221 1.34 11.84 -20.49
N LEU A 222 1.03 11.38 -19.28
CA LEU A 222 0.95 9.95 -18.95
C LEU A 222 -0.18 9.25 -19.72
N ALA A 223 -1.34 9.89 -19.91
CA ALA A 223 -2.44 9.33 -20.68
C ALA A 223 -2.06 9.09 -22.15
N LYS A 224 -1.30 10.00 -22.77
CA LYS A 224 -0.75 9.80 -24.11
C LYS A 224 0.19 8.59 -24.18
N LYS A 225 1.03 8.39 -23.15
CA LYS A 225 1.90 7.21 -23.04
C LYS A 225 1.07 5.93 -22.83
N ALA A 226 0.02 5.97 -22.02
CA ALA A 226 -0.92 4.86 -21.82
C ALA A 226 -1.62 4.46 -23.13
N LYS A 227 -2.06 5.42 -23.92
CA LYS A 227 -2.67 5.16 -25.25
C LYS A 227 -1.66 4.53 -26.22
N ALA A 228 -0.43 5.00 -26.25
CA ALA A 228 0.64 4.41 -27.08
C ALA A 228 0.96 2.96 -26.62
N LEU A 229 0.88 2.67 -25.32
CA LEU A 229 1.09 1.34 -24.76
C LEU A 229 -0.14 0.41 -24.93
N GLY A 230 -1.30 0.97 -25.27
CA GLY A 230 -2.56 0.24 -25.44
C GLY A 230 -3.20 -0.23 -24.13
N ARG A 231 -2.81 0.32 -22.97
CA ARG A 231 -3.35 -0.05 -21.67
C ARG A 231 -3.13 1.05 -20.61
N PRO A 232 -3.94 1.09 -19.53
CA PRO A 232 -3.73 2.01 -18.43
C PRO A 232 -2.33 1.90 -17.82
N VAL A 233 -1.84 2.99 -17.24
CA VAL A 233 -0.53 3.04 -16.56
C VAL A 233 -0.66 3.47 -15.10
N SER A 234 0.24 2.95 -14.27
CA SER A 234 0.45 3.33 -12.88
C SER A 234 1.78 4.07 -12.79
N ASP A 235 1.76 5.31 -12.26
CA ASP A 235 2.95 6.16 -12.18
C ASP A 235 2.78 7.24 -11.10
N TYR A 236 3.71 8.18 -10.98
CA TYR A 236 3.58 9.31 -10.06
C TYR A 236 4.06 10.62 -10.70
N LEU A 237 3.60 11.74 -10.13
CA LEU A 237 4.09 13.08 -10.42
C LEU A 237 4.89 13.59 -9.23
N LEU A 238 5.94 14.36 -9.53
CA LEU A 238 6.83 14.96 -8.54
C LEU A 238 6.80 16.48 -8.68
N SER A 239 6.34 17.17 -7.62
CA SER A 239 6.39 18.63 -7.54
C SER A 239 6.21 19.14 -6.12
N ALA A 240 7.04 20.05 -5.69
CA ALA A 240 6.89 20.75 -4.41
C ALA A 240 5.66 21.68 -4.35
N LYS A 241 5.03 21.97 -5.49
CA LYS A 241 3.87 22.90 -5.60
C LYS A 241 2.52 22.19 -5.54
N ILE A 242 2.50 20.85 -5.70
CA ILE A 242 1.28 20.06 -5.73
C ILE A 242 1.07 19.43 -4.34
N PRO A 243 -0.12 19.52 -3.71
CA PRO A 243 -0.40 18.79 -2.47
C PRO A 243 -0.22 17.28 -2.67
N PRO A 244 0.24 16.53 -1.65
CA PRO A 244 0.28 15.08 -1.71
C PRO A 244 -1.14 14.52 -1.85
N GLY A 245 -1.28 13.41 -2.60
CA GLY A 245 -2.57 12.78 -2.86
C GLY A 245 -2.50 11.82 -4.03
N VAL A 246 -3.63 11.60 -4.66
CA VAL A 246 -3.76 10.69 -5.81
C VAL A 246 -4.58 11.33 -6.92
N PHE A 247 -4.39 10.84 -8.16
CA PHE A 247 -5.18 11.28 -9.32
C PHE A 247 -5.47 10.15 -10.27
N VAL A 248 -6.58 10.28 -10.99
CA VAL A 248 -6.93 9.43 -12.12
C VAL A 248 -7.11 10.33 -13.34
N THR A 249 -6.39 10.05 -14.43
CA THR A 249 -6.65 10.68 -15.72
C THR A 249 -7.38 9.68 -16.61
N ALA A 250 -8.53 10.10 -17.14
CA ALA A 250 -9.42 9.27 -17.92
C ALA A 250 -9.77 9.92 -19.26
N GLU A 251 -10.09 9.09 -20.25
CA GLU A 251 -10.63 9.52 -21.52
C GLU A 251 -12.15 9.55 -21.45
N CYS A 252 -12.76 10.56 -22.07
CA CYS A 252 -14.21 10.66 -22.20
C CYS A 252 -14.62 10.71 -23.65
N ASP A 253 -15.82 10.18 -23.95
CA ASP A 253 -16.39 10.26 -25.29
C ASP A 253 -16.49 11.72 -25.75
N PRO A 254 -16.07 12.05 -26.98
CA PRO A 254 -16.11 13.41 -27.51
C PRO A 254 -17.48 14.08 -27.47
N CYS A 255 -18.59 13.33 -27.45
CA CYS A 255 -19.94 13.90 -27.33
C CYS A 255 -20.17 14.66 -26.02
N HIS A 256 -19.41 14.36 -24.95
CA HIS A 256 -19.48 15.03 -23.66
C HIS A 256 -18.56 16.26 -23.55
N LYS A 257 -17.73 16.55 -24.56
CA LYS A 257 -16.73 17.63 -24.55
C LYS A 257 -17.33 19.00 -24.18
N VAL A 258 -18.48 19.33 -24.73
CA VAL A 258 -19.15 20.63 -24.48
C VAL A 258 -19.49 20.79 -23.00
N TYR A 259 -19.99 19.74 -22.37
CA TYR A 259 -20.36 19.77 -20.96
C TYR A 259 -19.14 19.83 -20.06
N LEU A 260 -18.11 19.02 -20.30
CA LEU A 260 -16.88 19.01 -19.51
C LEU A 260 -16.12 20.34 -19.63
N ARG A 261 -16.12 20.97 -20.81
CA ARG A 261 -15.60 22.33 -20.99
C ARG A 261 -16.40 23.38 -20.18
N TYR A 262 -17.75 23.27 -20.19
CA TYR A 262 -18.59 24.13 -19.36
C TYR A 262 -18.24 24.02 -17.87
N TYR A 263 -17.97 22.79 -17.38
CA TYR A 263 -17.51 22.54 -16.02
C TYR A 263 -16.00 22.82 -15.79
N LYS A 264 -15.32 23.48 -16.75
CA LYS A 264 -13.91 23.88 -16.67
C LYS A 264 -12.92 22.72 -16.49
N MET A 265 -13.29 21.54 -16.98
CA MET A 265 -12.43 20.33 -16.94
C MET A 265 -11.37 20.30 -18.06
N GLY A 266 -11.31 21.34 -18.92
CA GLY A 266 -10.39 21.43 -20.06
C GLY A 266 -11.01 21.05 -21.40
N GLU A 267 -10.19 20.97 -22.44
CA GLU A 267 -10.61 20.72 -23.82
C GLU A 267 -10.68 19.23 -24.18
N GLY A 268 -10.23 18.34 -23.28
CA GLY A 268 -10.20 16.90 -23.54
C GLY A 268 -9.25 16.45 -24.66
N PRO A 269 -9.28 15.19 -25.05
CA PRO A 269 -10.17 14.12 -24.61
C PRO A 269 -9.83 13.53 -23.23
N TYR A 270 -8.73 13.97 -22.61
CA TYR A 270 -8.25 13.46 -21.31
C TYR A 270 -8.63 14.45 -20.20
N TYR A 271 -9.18 13.92 -19.12
CA TYR A 271 -9.65 14.70 -17.96
C TYR A 271 -9.06 14.10 -16.69
N THR A 272 -8.58 14.96 -15.78
CA THR A 272 -7.88 14.53 -14.57
C THR A 272 -8.71 14.83 -13.34
N PHE A 273 -8.94 13.80 -12.53
CA PHE A 273 -9.64 13.84 -11.25
C PHE A 273 -8.60 13.69 -10.13
N VAL A 274 -8.66 14.58 -9.15
CA VAL A 274 -7.63 14.66 -8.08
C VAL A 274 -8.29 14.52 -6.73
N ARG A 275 -7.69 13.67 -5.88
CA ARG A 275 -7.95 13.66 -4.44
C ARG A 275 -6.65 14.12 -3.76
N ASN A 276 -6.65 15.34 -3.27
CA ASN A 276 -5.47 16.00 -2.68
C ASN A 276 -5.29 15.75 -1.18
N TYR A 277 -5.79 14.62 -0.71
CA TYR A 277 -5.62 14.13 0.65
C TYR A 277 -5.68 12.59 0.66
N HIS A 278 -5.08 12.01 1.69
CA HIS A 278 -5.30 10.63 2.13
C HIS A 278 -5.18 10.63 3.65
N LEU A 279 -6.23 10.22 4.34
CA LEU A 279 -6.38 10.40 5.78
C LEU A 279 -6.32 9.07 6.54
N CYS A 280 -5.48 8.15 6.08
CA CYS A 280 -5.12 6.88 6.74
C CYS A 280 -6.32 6.23 7.48
N HIS A 281 -6.28 6.20 8.80
CA HIS A 281 -7.29 5.54 9.64
C HIS A 281 -8.70 6.13 9.50
N PHE A 282 -8.85 7.44 9.15
CA PHE A 282 -10.18 8.03 8.93
C PHE A 282 -10.88 7.41 7.72
N GLU A 283 -10.16 7.23 6.62
CA GLU A 283 -10.75 6.68 5.39
C GLU A 283 -10.84 5.16 5.41
N ALA A 284 -9.99 4.48 6.20
CA ALA A 284 -10.05 3.03 6.39
C ALA A 284 -11.43 2.58 6.94
N MET A 285 -12.11 3.44 7.69
CA MET A 285 -13.48 3.17 8.16
C MET A 285 -14.46 2.94 7.00
N LYS A 286 -14.29 3.61 5.85
CA LYS A 286 -15.13 3.38 4.66
C LYS A 286 -14.94 1.96 4.11
N THR A 287 -13.70 1.48 4.13
CA THR A 287 -13.39 0.11 3.67
C THR A 287 -13.89 -0.93 4.65
N ILE A 288 -13.80 -0.67 5.95
CA ILE A 288 -14.41 -1.51 6.99
C ILE A 288 -15.93 -1.63 6.74
N ASP A 289 -16.62 -0.50 6.57
CA ASP A 289 -18.07 -0.48 6.28
C ASP A 289 -18.40 -1.22 4.97
N ARG A 290 -17.58 -1.03 3.93
CA ARG A 290 -17.71 -1.75 2.66
C ARG A 290 -17.66 -3.26 2.84
N VAL A 291 -16.69 -3.76 3.59
CA VAL A 291 -16.51 -5.20 3.81
C VAL A 291 -17.64 -5.78 4.66
N LEU A 292 -17.99 -5.13 5.76
CA LEU A 292 -19.06 -5.57 6.66
C LEU A 292 -20.43 -5.54 5.99
N SER A 293 -20.63 -4.69 4.98
CA SER A 293 -21.85 -4.66 4.15
C SER A 293 -21.83 -5.66 2.98
N GLY A 294 -20.84 -6.56 2.90
CA GLY A 294 -20.72 -7.55 1.83
C GLY A 294 -20.25 -6.97 0.49
N GLY A 295 -19.58 -5.80 0.51
CA GLY A 295 -19.01 -5.16 -0.67
C GLY A 295 -17.83 -5.95 -1.26
N ARG A 296 -17.49 -5.66 -2.51
CA ARG A 296 -16.38 -6.31 -3.22
C ARG A 296 -15.03 -5.81 -2.72
N VAL A 297 -13.99 -6.61 -2.96
CA VAL A 297 -12.59 -6.18 -2.83
C VAL A 297 -12.39 -4.85 -3.54
N LEU A 298 -11.85 -3.87 -2.84
CA LEU A 298 -11.52 -2.56 -3.41
C LEU A 298 -10.28 -2.67 -4.31
N ILE A 299 -9.18 -3.17 -3.73
CA ILE A 299 -7.95 -3.51 -4.44
C ILE A 299 -7.11 -4.51 -3.62
N ASN A 300 -6.45 -5.41 -4.30
CA ASN A 300 -5.38 -6.27 -3.78
C ASN A 300 -4.32 -6.53 -4.86
N ASN A 301 -3.30 -7.33 -4.53
CA ASN A 301 -2.18 -7.56 -5.47
C ASN A 301 -2.51 -8.49 -6.65
N SER A 302 -3.80 -8.77 -6.94
CA SER A 302 -4.22 -9.72 -7.97
C SER A 302 -3.74 -11.17 -7.68
N LEU A 303 -4.39 -12.15 -8.27
CA LEU A 303 -3.95 -13.55 -8.24
C LEU A 303 -2.78 -13.84 -9.20
N ARG A 304 -2.54 -12.94 -10.16
CA ARG A 304 -1.48 -13.06 -11.17
C ARG A 304 -0.73 -11.73 -11.29
N PRO A 305 0.12 -11.41 -10.31
CA PRO A 305 0.87 -10.17 -10.32
C PRO A 305 1.85 -10.15 -11.48
N ARG A 306 2.00 -9.00 -12.12
CA ARG A 306 2.94 -8.78 -13.22
C ARG A 306 4.07 -7.84 -12.82
N ILE A 307 3.82 -7.03 -11.81
CA ILE A 307 4.76 -6.04 -11.29
C ILE A 307 5.18 -6.47 -9.89
N SER A 308 6.48 -6.36 -9.61
CA SER A 308 7.06 -6.53 -8.30
C SER A 308 7.91 -5.31 -7.95
N VAL A 309 8.46 -5.29 -6.75
CA VAL A 309 9.40 -4.25 -6.33
C VAL A 309 10.72 -4.90 -5.93
N ALA A 310 11.71 -4.77 -6.80
CA ALA A 310 13.05 -5.32 -6.59
C ALA A 310 13.87 -4.45 -5.62
N GLY A 311 14.77 -5.07 -4.87
CA GLY A 311 15.76 -4.37 -4.08
C GLY A 311 16.94 -3.91 -4.93
N VAL A 312 17.27 -2.60 -4.85
CA VAL A 312 18.41 -1.98 -5.53
C VAL A 312 19.36 -1.40 -4.49
N ALA A 313 20.64 -1.71 -4.60
CA ALA A 313 21.66 -1.22 -3.67
C ALA A 313 21.85 0.29 -3.78
N LYS A 314 21.87 1.02 -2.66
CA LYS A 314 22.19 2.46 -2.60
C LYS A 314 23.68 2.73 -2.56
N ARG A 315 24.47 1.77 -2.14
CA ARG A 315 25.92 1.82 -2.01
C ARG A 315 26.56 0.49 -2.35
N ASP A 316 27.85 0.44 -2.48
CA ASP A 316 28.57 -0.84 -2.66
C ASP A 316 28.43 -1.69 -1.39
N LEU A 317 28.07 -2.94 -1.58
CA LEU A 317 27.86 -3.92 -0.52
C LEU A 317 28.73 -5.15 -0.82
N PRO A 318 29.63 -5.55 0.10
CA PRO A 318 30.53 -6.68 -0.15
C PRO A 318 29.83 -8.03 0.04
N ALA A 319 30.35 -9.07 -0.55
CA ALA A 319 30.00 -10.46 -0.25
C ALA A 319 30.09 -10.72 1.26
N GLY A 320 29.16 -11.51 1.78
CA GLY A 320 29.02 -11.77 3.22
C GLY A 320 28.26 -10.71 4.00
N TYR A 321 27.92 -9.56 3.40
CA TYR A 321 27.13 -8.52 4.05
C TYR A 321 25.72 -9.02 4.35
N VAL A 322 25.23 -8.72 5.58
CA VAL A 322 23.85 -9.05 5.98
C VAL A 322 22.99 -7.80 5.95
N ILE A 323 21.97 -7.81 5.13
CA ILE A 323 20.98 -6.73 4.99
C ILE A 323 20.00 -6.82 6.17
N LYS A 324 20.31 -6.15 7.28
CA LYS A 324 19.48 -6.21 8.50
C LYS A 324 18.06 -5.70 8.27
N LYS A 325 17.92 -4.65 7.47
CA LYS A 325 16.65 -4.07 7.00
C LYS A 325 16.76 -3.73 5.53
N ALA A 326 15.70 -3.94 4.77
CA ALA A 326 15.64 -3.60 3.36
C ALA A 326 14.82 -2.31 3.16
N ILE A 327 13.52 -2.34 3.48
CA ILE A 327 12.63 -1.18 3.34
C ILE A 327 12.99 -0.12 4.39
N GLY A 328 13.17 1.11 3.94
CA GLY A 328 13.53 2.23 4.81
C GLY A 328 14.97 2.17 5.35
N SER A 329 15.87 1.49 4.67
CA SER A 329 17.28 1.39 5.02
C SER A 329 18.14 2.37 4.22
N PHE A 330 19.42 2.52 4.64
CA PHE A 330 20.43 3.27 3.91
C PHE A 330 21.24 2.38 2.95
N ASP A 331 20.98 1.08 2.97
CA ASP A 331 21.69 0.09 2.13
C ASP A 331 21.01 -0.09 0.77
N MET A 332 19.68 0.00 0.73
CA MET A 332 18.91 -0.28 -0.47
C MET A 332 17.59 0.49 -0.53
N ARG A 333 17.02 0.52 -1.74
CA ARG A 333 15.71 1.07 -2.06
C ARG A 333 14.93 0.13 -2.97
N GLY A 334 13.63 0.33 -3.08
CA GLY A 334 12.78 -0.42 -3.99
C GLY A 334 12.65 0.20 -5.36
N GLU A 335 12.62 -0.62 -6.41
CA GLU A 335 12.24 -0.23 -7.77
C GLU A 335 11.16 -1.17 -8.33
N ALA A 336 10.07 -0.61 -8.84
CA ALA A 336 9.03 -1.38 -9.53
C ALA A 336 9.56 -1.97 -10.84
N VAL A 337 9.36 -3.25 -11.04
CA VAL A 337 9.83 -4.00 -12.21
C VAL A 337 8.75 -4.94 -12.75
N ASN A 338 8.76 -5.20 -14.06
CA ASN A 338 7.99 -6.32 -14.60
C ASN A 338 8.66 -7.64 -14.18
N ILE A 339 7.90 -8.54 -13.60
CA ILE A 339 8.39 -9.86 -13.17
C ILE A 339 8.96 -10.65 -14.35
N ALA A 340 8.29 -10.58 -15.51
CA ALA A 340 8.73 -11.28 -16.71
C ALA A 340 10.08 -10.79 -17.25
N ASP A 341 10.39 -9.50 -17.10
CA ASP A 341 11.65 -8.90 -17.57
C ASP A 341 12.80 -9.12 -16.57
N GLN A 342 12.48 -9.35 -15.31
CA GLN A 342 13.42 -9.55 -14.21
C GLN A 342 13.03 -10.79 -13.36
N PRO A 343 13.06 -11.99 -13.94
CA PRO A 343 12.53 -13.19 -13.28
C PRO A 343 13.29 -13.58 -12.01
N ASP A 344 14.56 -13.23 -11.92
CA ASP A 344 15.44 -13.62 -10.81
C ASP A 344 15.59 -12.54 -9.72
N HIS A 345 14.86 -11.40 -9.84
CA HIS A 345 14.93 -10.37 -8.82
C HIS A 345 14.41 -10.88 -7.46
N ILE A 346 14.97 -10.37 -6.38
CA ILE A 346 14.45 -10.59 -5.04
C ILE A 346 13.51 -9.41 -4.70
N PRO A 347 12.24 -9.68 -4.31
CA PRO A 347 11.37 -8.64 -3.78
C PRO A 347 11.98 -7.99 -2.56
N ILE A 348 11.95 -6.65 -2.51
CA ILE A 348 12.54 -5.91 -1.38
C ILE A 348 11.93 -6.33 -0.03
N GLY A 349 10.66 -6.72 -0.01
CA GLY A 349 9.96 -7.19 1.19
C GLY A 349 10.52 -8.48 1.80
N LEU A 350 11.25 -9.29 1.00
CA LEU A 350 11.89 -10.53 1.47
C LEU A 350 13.34 -10.35 1.91
N MET A 351 13.95 -9.18 1.69
CA MET A 351 15.38 -9.00 1.84
C MET A 351 15.83 -8.70 3.29
N GLN A 352 14.92 -8.67 4.24
CA GLN A 352 15.31 -8.52 5.64
C GLN A 352 16.12 -9.73 6.11
N ASN A 353 17.30 -9.48 6.66
CA ASN A 353 18.29 -10.47 7.06
C ASN A 353 18.87 -11.33 5.91
N ALA A 354 18.67 -10.92 4.65
CA ALA A 354 19.33 -11.53 3.52
C ALA A 354 20.86 -11.38 3.60
N ARG A 355 21.60 -12.42 3.19
CA ARG A 355 23.06 -12.43 3.15
C ARG A 355 23.53 -12.36 1.70
N LEU A 356 24.40 -11.42 1.38
CA LEU A 356 25.01 -11.33 0.05
C LEU A 356 26.05 -12.43 -0.14
N GLU A 357 25.94 -13.15 -1.22
CA GLU A 357 26.90 -14.20 -1.64
C GLU A 357 27.96 -13.63 -2.60
N LYS A 358 27.69 -12.49 -3.22
CA LYS A 358 28.56 -11.79 -4.15
C LYS A 358 28.57 -10.29 -3.86
N ASP A 359 29.62 -9.60 -4.28
CA ASP A 359 29.65 -8.14 -4.24
C ASP A 359 28.52 -7.55 -5.10
N VAL A 360 27.90 -6.50 -4.58
CA VAL A 360 26.85 -5.73 -5.27
C VAL A 360 27.26 -4.26 -5.27
N ARG A 361 27.27 -3.64 -6.45
CA ARG A 361 27.60 -2.21 -6.60
C ARG A 361 26.37 -1.32 -6.39
N ALA A 362 26.62 -0.07 -6.03
CA ALA A 362 25.57 0.94 -5.99
C ALA A 362 24.81 1.01 -7.33
N GLY A 363 23.47 1.01 -7.26
CA GLY A 363 22.58 0.99 -8.41
C GLY A 363 22.26 -0.39 -8.98
N GLU A 364 22.94 -1.45 -8.56
CA GLU A 364 22.62 -2.81 -9.01
C GLU A 364 21.41 -3.39 -8.29
N MET A 365 20.57 -4.10 -9.04
CA MET A 365 19.47 -4.89 -8.54
C MET A 365 20.01 -6.20 -7.94
N ILE A 366 19.46 -6.61 -6.81
CA ILE A 366 19.83 -7.85 -6.14
C ILE A 366 18.91 -8.99 -6.59
N SER A 367 19.53 -10.07 -7.05
CA SER A 367 18.87 -11.27 -7.55
C SER A 367 19.17 -12.49 -6.67
N PHE A 368 18.38 -13.56 -6.82
CA PHE A 368 18.52 -14.78 -6.04
C PHE A 368 19.89 -15.49 -6.22
N ASP A 369 20.59 -15.27 -7.34
CA ASP A 369 21.96 -15.78 -7.54
C ASP A 369 23.04 -15.00 -6.78
N ARG A 370 22.68 -13.83 -6.19
CA ARG A 370 23.60 -12.93 -5.47
C ARG A 370 23.38 -12.89 -3.97
N ALA A 371 22.23 -13.36 -3.48
CA ALA A 371 21.92 -13.34 -2.06
C ALA A 371 21.10 -14.54 -1.62
N SER A 372 21.37 -15.04 -0.43
CA SER A 372 20.55 -16.03 0.27
C SER A 372 19.51 -15.31 1.14
N ILE A 373 18.27 -15.77 1.02
CA ILE A 373 17.13 -15.27 1.79
C ILE A 373 16.83 -16.25 2.92
N PRO A 374 16.60 -15.79 4.16
CA PRO A 374 16.18 -16.67 5.23
C PRO A 374 14.87 -17.38 4.91
N GLU A 375 14.78 -18.65 5.23
CA GLU A 375 13.55 -19.42 5.14
C GLU A 375 12.44 -18.76 5.93
N SER A 376 11.30 -18.52 5.29
CA SER A 376 10.14 -17.90 5.91
C SER A 376 8.87 -18.25 5.17
N LEU A 377 7.72 -18.16 5.86
CA LEU A 377 6.43 -18.28 5.22
C LEU A 377 6.26 -17.24 4.09
N ALA A 378 6.78 -16.03 4.27
CA ALA A 378 6.69 -14.99 3.25
C ALA A 378 7.44 -15.37 1.96
N LEU A 379 8.62 -15.98 2.06
CA LEU A 379 9.36 -16.52 0.90
C LEU A 379 8.53 -17.59 0.19
N HIS A 380 8.01 -18.57 0.95
CA HIS A 380 7.18 -19.63 0.40
C HIS A 380 5.89 -19.10 -0.28
N CYS A 381 5.25 -18.09 0.30
CA CYS A 381 4.08 -17.42 -0.29
C CYS A 381 4.43 -16.73 -1.61
N TRP A 382 5.60 -16.07 -1.68
CA TRP A 382 6.09 -15.45 -2.90
C TRP A 382 6.33 -16.48 -4.02
N GLU A 383 7.01 -17.57 -3.72
CA GLU A 383 7.28 -18.65 -4.68
C GLU A 383 5.98 -19.24 -5.21
N LYS A 384 5.04 -19.58 -4.33
CA LYS A 384 3.71 -20.08 -4.73
C LYS A 384 2.89 -19.06 -5.53
N GLY A 385 2.95 -17.79 -5.15
CA GLY A 385 2.24 -16.71 -5.85
C GLY A 385 2.74 -16.48 -7.28
N ARG A 386 3.97 -16.89 -7.58
CA ARG A 386 4.54 -16.86 -8.94
C ARG A 386 4.20 -18.09 -9.78
N GLY A 387 3.60 -19.11 -9.20
CA GLY A 387 3.32 -20.39 -9.86
C GLY A 387 4.58 -21.22 -10.12
N ILE A 388 5.61 -21.04 -9.30
CA ILE A 388 6.84 -21.83 -9.26
C ILE A 388 6.68 -22.96 -8.24
#